data_02141e17628b9488dc08f60545c7e6ce
#
_entry.id   02141e17628b9488dc08f60545c7e6ce
#
_cell.length_a   1.000
_cell.length_b   1.000
_cell.length_c   1.000
_cell.angle_alpha   90.00
_cell.angle_beta   90.00
_cell.angle_gamma   90.00
#
_symmetry.space_group_name_H-M   'P 1'
#
loop_
_entity.id
_entity.type
_entity.pdbx_description
1 polymer ?
#
loop_
_entity_poly.entity_id
_entity_poly.type
_entity_poly.pdbx_seq_one_letter_code
_entity_poly.pdbx_strand_id
1 'polypeptide(L)'
;MNDLFRIIKDKYVILTPLFLIIFIAQFEQYSQLTSSGTFGSALRLSIPILLAGLGGLFSERTGVVNIGLEGMMIMGTWFGAWGGYMYGPWGGVLFGLIGGGLFGLIHAIATVSFQVDHIVSGVAINILAVGAARFFNILAFDGIAFASSTASPRIEGEIGKFNFPYLSGGKIGENETTSLLGNIENADIFLVSDVSALLLGFTSNISYFTILALLIVPLSVFVLWRTPIGLQMRSVGEYPSGSESLGVNVYLMKYIGVIISGCLAGLAGAYLVLEGPNVYLQGQTNGRGFIGLASLLFGNYRPFGVLMGAGLFGFADALQLRSEEAIQGL
;
A
#
# COMPACT_ATOMS: atom_id res chain seq x y z
N MET A 1 22.84 6.06 -27.09
CA MET A 1 23.84 5.36 -26.27
C MET A 1 23.82 5.84 -24.81
N ASN A 2 23.64 7.14 -24.52
CA ASN A 2 23.60 7.68 -23.17
C ASN A 2 22.37 7.23 -22.34
N ASP A 3 21.19 7.02 -22.95
CA ASP A 3 20.00 6.62 -22.21
C ASP A 3 20.03 5.14 -21.78
N LEU A 4 20.67 4.28 -22.57
CA LEU A 4 20.85 2.87 -22.22
C LEU A 4 21.82 2.72 -21.03
N PHE A 5 22.90 3.50 -21.00
CA PHE A 5 23.85 3.55 -19.88
C PHE A 5 23.21 4.11 -18.61
N ARG A 6 22.29 5.07 -18.73
CA ARG A 6 21.56 5.65 -17.61
C ARG A 6 20.58 4.65 -17.01
N ILE A 7 19.84 3.91 -17.86
CA ILE A 7 18.91 2.85 -17.44
C ILE A 7 19.66 1.68 -16.77
N ILE A 8 20.85 1.33 -17.30
CA ILE A 8 21.69 0.27 -16.73
C ILE A 8 22.26 0.73 -15.38
N LYS A 9 22.74 1.96 -15.28
CA LYS A 9 23.28 2.53 -14.04
C LYS A 9 22.19 2.60 -12.92
N ASP A 10 20.99 3.01 -13.27
CA ASP A 10 19.86 3.07 -12.32
C ASP A 10 19.42 1.68 -11.82
N LYS A 11 19.53 0.64 -12.67
CA LYS A 11 19.25 -0.75 -12.27
C LYS A 11 20.29 -1.31 -11.31
N TYR A 12 21.56 -1.04 -11.53
CA TYR A 12 22.63 -1.52 -10.65
C TYR A 12 22.60 -0.83 -9.27
N VAL A 13 22.19 0.43 -9.19
CA VAL A 13 22.03 1.15 -7.91
C VAL A 13 20.99 0.50 -7.00
N ILE A 14 19.93 -0.11 -7.58
CA ILE A 14 18.88 -0.80 -6.82
C ILE A 14 19.26 -2.26 -6.54
N LEU A 15 19.87 -2.95 -7.51
CA LEU A 15 20.21 -4.37 -7.38
C LEU A 15 21.45 -4.61 -6.51
N THR A 16 22.39 -3.65 -6.48
CA THR A 16 23.61 -3.79 -5.69
C THR A 16 23.37 -3.90 -4.18
N PRO A 17 22.56 -3.02 -3.53
CA PRO A 17 22.27 -3.18 -2.11
C PRO A 17 21.48 -4.46 -1.82
N LEU A 18 20.56 -4.89 -2.67
CA LEU A 18 19.85 -6.14 -2.51
C LEU A 18 20.78 -7.34 -2.57
N PHE A 19 21.70 -7.36 -3.54
CA PHE A 19 22.73 -8.37 -3.67
C PHE A 19 23.68 -8.38 -2.47
N LEU A 20 24.08 -7.19 -1.98
CA LEU A 20 24.94 -7.04 -0.82
C LEU A 20 24.27 -7.56 0.46
N ILE A 21 22.98 -7.29 0.64
CA ILE A 21 22.18 -7.79 1.80
C ILE A 21 22.11 -9.32 1.74
N ILE A 22 21.80 -9.91 0.58
CA ILE A 22 21.76 -11.36 0.39
C ILE A 22 23.13 -11.97 0.66
N PHE A 23 24.20 -11.34 0.15
CA PHE A 23 25.56 -11.80 0.34
C PHE A 23 26.01 -11.76 1.80
N ILE A 24 25.72 -10.66 2.52
CA ILE A 24 26.04 -10.51 3.95
C ILE A 24 25.26 -11.54 4.78
N ALA A 25 23.96 -11.74 4.48
CA ALA A 25 23.12 -12.70 5.18
C ALA A 25 23.65 -14.14 5.08
N GLN A 26 24.22 -14.52 3.95
CA GLN A 26 24.83 -15.84 3.76
C GLN A 26 26.13 -16.01 4.59
N PHE A 27 26.95 -14.95 4.73
CA PHE A 27 28.21 -15.05 5.50
C PHE A 27 28.01 -15.07 7.01
N GLU A 28 26.95 -14.47 7.54
CA GLU A 28 26.69 -14.35 8.97
C GLU A 28 25.69 -15.41 9.51
N GLN A 29 25.38 -16.45 8.74
CA GLN A 29 24.39 -17.50 9.09
C GLN A 29 22.97 -16.99 9.42
N TYR A 30 22.61 -15.79 9.01
CA TYR A 30 21.26 -15.23 9.18
C TYR A 30 20.32 -15.69 8.04
N SER A 31 20.15 -16.98 7.85
CA SER A 31 19.25 -17.57 6.84
C SER A 31 17.80 -17.09 6.96
N GLN A 32 17.41 -16.63 8.16
CA GLN A 32 16.08 -16.05 8.39
C GLN A 32 15.82 -14.75 7.61
N LEU A 33 16.86 -13.95 7.31
CA LEU A 33 16.72 -12.68 6.60
C LEU A 33 16.39 -12.86 5.11
N THR A 34 16.79 -13.97 4.53
CA THR A 34 16.54 -14.32 3.12
C THR A 34 15.47 -15.40 2.95
N SER A 35 14.73 -15.72 4.02
CA SER A 35 13.67 -16.72 3.98
C SER A 35 12.43 -16.24 3.21
N SER A 36 11.68 -17.18 2.66
CA SER A 36 10.38 -16.91 2.02
C SER A 36 9.38 -16.21 2.95
N GLY A 37 9.46 -16.48 4.26
CA GLY A 37 8.67 -15.79 5.28
C GLY A 37 8.98 -14.31 5.37
N THR A 38 10.25 -13.91 5.26
CA THR A 38 10.69 -12.50 5.25
C THR A 38 10.21 -11.78 3.99
N PHE A 39 10.39 -12.38 2.81
CA PHE A 39 9.93 -11.79 1.55
C PHE A 39 8.41 -11.72 1.46
N GLY A 40 7.68 -12.73 1.97
CA GLY A 40 6.22 -12.68 2.06
C GLY A 40 5.72 -11.60 3.03
N SER A 41 6.41 -11.39 4.14
CA SER A 41 6.11 -10.28 5.07
C SER A 41 6.42 -8.93 4.44
N ALA A 42 7.56 -8.80 3.75
CA ALA A 42 7.93 -7.59 3.01
C ALA A 42 6.87 -7.21 1.98
N LEU A 43 6.34 -8.18 1.21
CA LEU A 43 5.24 -7.93 0.27
C LEU A 43 4.01 -7.40 1.01
N ARG A 44 3.55 -8.07 2.06
CA ARG A 44 2.35 -7.63 2.81
C ARG A 44 2.52 -6.25 3.42
N LEU A 45 3.68 -5.93 3.98
CA LEU A 45 3.96 -4.62 4.58
C LEU A 45 4.13 -3.51 3.53
N SER A 46 4.53 -3.86 2.30
CA SER A 46 4.64 -2.89 1.20
C SER A 46 3.29 -2.45 0.63
N ILE A 47 2.25 -3.28 0.70
CA ILE A 47 0.95 -2.99 0.06
C ILE A 47 0.28 -1.71 0.58
N PRO A 48 0.18 -1.44 1.89
CA PRO A 48 -0.38 -0.19 2.39
C PRO A 48 0.41 1.03 1.92
N ILE A 49 1.75 0.93 1.92
CA ILE A 49 2.66 1.99 1.45
C ILE A 49 2.45 2.24 -0.06
N LEU A 50 2.35 1.16 -0.84
CA LEU A 50 2.09 1.20 -2.28
C LEU A 50 0.77 1.92 -2.59
N LEU A 51 -0.32 1.51 -1.95
CA LEU A 51 -1.64 2.09 -2.19
C LEU A 51 -1.68 3.58 -1.81
N ALA A 52 -1.11 3.95 -0.66
CA ALA A 52 -0.99 5.35 -0.26
C ALA A 52 -0.12 6.15 -1.24
N GLY A 53 1.02 5.61 -1.68
CA GLY A 53 1.90 6.24 -2.67
C GLY A 53 1.25 6.40 -4.05
N LEU A 54 0.48 5.42 -4.52
CA LEU A 54 -0.33 5.55 -5.73
C LEU A 54 -1.42 6.62 -5.55
N GLY A 55 -2.03 6.70 -4.36
CA GLY A 55 -2.96 7.76 -4.01
C GLY A 55 -2.31 9.14 -4.17
N GLY A 56 -1.14 9.35 -3.57
CA GLY A 56 -0.35 10.57 -3.73
C GLY A 56 -0.04 10.88 -5.20
N LEU A 57 0.28 9.86 -6.00
CA LEU A 57 0.57 10.00 -7.42
C LEU A 57 -0.61 10.61 -8.20
N PHE A 58 -1.84 10.13 -7.99
CA PHE A 58 -3.02 10.68 -8.67
C PHE A 58 -3.27 12.15 -8.30
N SER A 59 -3.16 12.49 -7.02
CA SER A 59 -3.35 13.86 -6.54
C SER A 59 -2.27 14.79 -7.11
N GLU A 60 -0.99 14.43 -7.01
CA GLU A 60 0.10 15.30 -7.48
C GLU A 60 0.14 15.42 -9.01
N ARG A 61 -0.32 14.40 -9.75
CA ARG A 61 -0.49 14.51 -11.20
C ARG A 61 -1.60 15.47 -11.63
N THR A 62 -2.46 15.90 -10.72
CA THR A 62 -3.45 16.97 -10.95
C THR A 62 -3.04 18.31 -10.35
N GLY A 63 -1.82 18.39 -9.80
CA GLY A 63 -1.26 19.63 -9.23
C GLY A 63 -1.72 19.92 -7.81
N VAL A 64 -2.24 18.91 -7.07
CA VAL A 64 -2.59 19.05 -5.66
C VAL A 64 -1.71 18.10 -4.83
N VAL A 65 -0.88 18.65 -3.97
CA VAL A 65 -0.06 17.85 -3.03
C VAL A 65 -0.95 17.37 -1.89
N ASN A 66 -0.99 16.05 -1.66
CA ASN A 66 -1.83 15.45 -0.62
C ASN A 66 -1.00 14.90 0.54
N ILE A 67 -0.69 15.76 1.52
CA ILE A 67 -0.04 15.34 2.78
C ILE A 67 -1.05 14.68 3.74
N GLY A 68 -2.36 14.82 3.47
CA GLY A 68 -3.43 14.21 4.25
C GLY A 68 -3.61 12.70 4.06
N LEU A 69 -2.74 12.03 3.31
CA LEU A 69 -2.82 10.58 3.04
C LEU A 69 -2.85 9.74 4.33
N GLU A 70 -2.09 10.14 5.35
CA GLU A 70 -2.09 9.45 6.65
C GLU A 70 -3.47 9.50 7.31
N GLY A 71 -4.11 10.68 7.34
CA GLY A 71 -5.45 10.83 7.89
C GLY A 71 -6.52 10.09 7.07
N MET A 72 -6.43 10.12 5.74
CA MET A 72 -7.31 9.36 4.86
C MET A 72 -7.16 7.85 5.09
N MET A 73 -5.92 7.39 5.33
CA MET A 73 -5.62 6.01 5.67
C MET A 73 -6.18 5.64 7.06
N ILE A 74 -6.05 6.51 8.09
CA ILE A 74 -6.67 6.32 9.41
C ILE A 74 -8.19 6.14 9.27
N MET A 75 -8.86 6.97 8.49
CA MET A 75 -10.29 6.80 8.25
C MET A 75 -10.59 5.52 7.49
N GLY A 76 -9.73 5.14 6.53
CA GLY A 76 -9.81 3.85 5.86
C GLY A 76 -9.72 2.66 6.81
N THR A 77 -8.87 2.73 7.87
CA THR A 77 -8.80 1.68 8.89
C THR A 77 -10.11 1.57 9.66
N TRP A 78 -10.66 2.70 10.11
CA TRP A 78 -11.89 2.69 10.89
C TRP A 78 -13.11 2.25 10.05
N PHE A 79 -13.32 2.85 8.86
CA PHE A 79 -14.41 2.47 7.96
C PHE A 79 -14.26 1.02 7.48
N GLY A 80 -13.02 0.57 7.24
CA GLY A 80 -12.70 -0.81 6.90
C GLY A 80 -13.10 -1.79 8.01
N ALA A 81 -12.82 -1.44 9.26
CA ALA A 81 -13.22 -2.24 10.41
C ALA A 81 -14.75 -2.25 10.60
N TRP A 82 -15.39 -1.09 10.51
CA TRP A 82 -16.84 -0.97 10.64
C TRP A 82 -17.57 -1.73 9.54
N GLY A 83 -17.17 -1.52 8.28
CA GLY A 83 -17.74 -2.23 7.13
C GLY A 83 -17.47 -3.74 7.18
N GLY A 84 -16.27 -4.12 7.64
CA GLY A 84 -15.92 -5.52 7.85
C GLY A 84 -16.74 -6.21 8.94
N TYR A 85 -16.99 -5.51 10.04
CA TYR A 85 -17.84 -6.01 11.12
C TYR A 85 -19.31 -6.20 10.68
N MET A 86 -19.84 -5.24 9.91
CA MET A 86 -21.26 -5.26 9.50
C MET A 86 -21.54 -6.16 8.29
N TYR A 87 -20.62 -6.25 7.33
CA TYR A 87 -20.87 -6.86 6.01
C TYR A 87 -19.80 -7.87 5.58
N GLY A 88 -18.93 -8.26 6.53
CA GLY A 88 -17.82 -9.16 6.25
C GLY A 88 -16.62 -8.48 5.58
N PRO A 89 -15.49 -9.22 5.38
CA PRO A 89 -14.21 -8.64 4.97
C PRO A 89 -14.26 -7.82 3.68
N TRP A 90 -15.01 -8.25 2.67
CA TRP A 90 -15.17 -7.49 1.41
C TRP A 90 -16.00 -6.21 1.59
N GLY A 91 -16.96 -6.20 2.53
CA GLY A 91 -17.61 -4.98 2.97
C GLY A 91 -16.59 -4.00 3.56
N GLY A 92 -15.65 -4.50 4.35
CA GLY A 92 -14.55 -3.69 4.88
C GLY A 92 -13.69 -3.04 3.79
N VAL A 93 -13.37 -3.76 2.71
CA VAL A 93 -12.63 -3.20 1.56
C VAL A 93 -13.41 -2.04 0.94
N LEU A 94 -14.70 -2.22 0.68
CA LEU A 94 -15.55 -1.20 0.07
C LEU A 94 -15.70 0.03 0.97
N PHE A 95 -16.02 -0.18 2.25
CA PHE A 95 -16.21 0.94 3.18
C PHE A 95 -14.90 1.66 3.49
N GLY A 96 -13.75 0.97 3.53
CA GLY A 96 -12.45 1.61 3.66
C GLY A 96 -12.13 2.53 2.48
N LEU A 97 -12.41 2.10 1.24
CA LEU A 97 -12.31 2.93 0.05
C LEU A 97 -13.20 4.17 0.16
N ILE A 98 -14.46 4.02 0.55
CA ILE A 98 -15.42 5.12 0.70
C ILE A 98 -14.95 6.08 1.81
N GLY A 99 -14.53 5.57 2.96
CA GLY A 99 -14.09 6.38 4.09
C GLY A 99 -12.89 7.26 3.76
N GLY A 100 -11.88 6.68 3.10
CA GLY A 100 -10.74 7.45 2.60
C GLY A 100 -11.14 8.46 1.52
N GLY A 101 -12.03 8.07 0.60
CA GLY A 101 -12.57 8.94 -0.44
C GLY A 101 -13.36 10.15 0.10
N LEU A 102 -14.15 9.97 1.17
CA LEU A 102 -14.86 11.08 1.85
C LEU A 102 -13.88 12.10 2.43
N PHE A 103 -12.79 11.66 3.07
CA PHE A 103 -11.75 12.56 3.56
C PHE A 103 -10.95 13.18 2.41
N GLY A 104 -10.75 12.45 1.30
CA GLY A 104 -10.23 12.99 0.06
C GLY A 104 -11.14 14.08 -0.53
N LEU A 105 -12.46 13.91 -0.49
CA LEU A 105 -13.43 14.94 -0.90
C LEU A 105 -13.35 16.19 -0.01
N ILE A 106 -13.24 16.05 1.31
CA ILE A 106 -13.07 17.18 2.24
C ILE A 106 -11.79 17.95 1.89
N HIS A 107 -10.68 17.23 1.65
CA HIS A 107 -9.41 17.82 1.24
C HIS A 107 -9.54 18.53 -0.13
N ALA A 108 -10.23 17.93 -1.09
CA ALA A 108 -10.49 18.56 -2.40
C ALA A 108 -11.33 19.84 -2.27
N ILE A 109 -12.37 19.84 -1.45
CA ILE A 109 -13.18 21.05 -1.20
C ILE A 109 -12.30 22.15 -0.61
N ALA A 110 -11.47 21.84 0.38
CA ALA A 110 -10.59 22.83 1.00
C ALA A 110 -9.55 23.39 0.01
N THR A 111 -8.87 22.52 -0.74
CA THR A 111 -7.74 22.93 -1.59
C THR A 111 -8.16 23.44 -2.96
N VAL A 112 -9.21 22.89 -3.57
CA VAL A 112 -9.63 23.23 -4.93
C VAL A 112 -10.68 24.35 -4.92
N SER A 113 -11.71 24.25 -4.04
CA SER A 113 -12.78 25.28 -4.01
C SER A 113 -12.41 26.48 -3.15
N PHE A 114 -11.89 26.24 -1.93
CA PHE A 114 -11.52 27.32 -1.01
C PHE A 114 -10.08 27.80 -1.18
N GLN A 115 -9.29 27.13 -2.04
CA GLN A 115 -7.90 27.49 -2.33
C GLN A 115 -7.01 27.56 -1.07
N VAL A 116 -7.34 26.75 -0.06
CA VAL A 116 -6.52 26.60 1.14
C VAL A 116 -5.19 25.94 0.74
N ASP A 117 -4.12 26.38 1.37
CA ASP A 117 -2.80 25.75 1.18
C ASP A 117 -2.88 24.22 1.38
N HIS A 118 -2.27 23.47 0.46
CA HIS A 118 -2.36 22.01 0.41
C HIS A 118 -1.76 21.35 1.66
N ILE A 119 -0.67 21.91 2.18
CA ILE A 119 0.04 21.39 3.37
C ILE A 119 -0.83 21.63 4.60
N VAL A 120 -1.36 22.84 4.76
CA VAL A 120 -2.23 23.20 5.89
C VAL A 120 -3.47 22.31 5.92
N SER A 121 -4.15 22.16 4.77
CA SER A 121 -5.32 21.29 4.66
C SER A 121 -4.97 19.83 4.95
N GLY A 122 -3.83 19.32 4.45
CA GLY A 122 -3.38 17.95 4.70
C GLY A 122 -3.10 17.68 6.18
N VAL A 123 -2.41 18.61 6.85
CA VAL A 123 -2.16 18.50 8.30
C VAL A 123 -3.48 18.52 9.09
N ALA A 124 -4.42 19.41 8.72
CA ALA A 124 -5.73 19.47 9.36
C ALA A 124 -6.50 18.14 9.21
N ILE A 125 -6.48 17.53 8.02
CA ILE A 125 -7.07 16.20 7.76
C ILE A 125 -6.44 15.12 8.67
N ASN A 126 -5.12 15.12 8.83
CA ASN A 126 -4.44 14.14 9.66
C ASN A 126 -4.85 14.26 11.13
N ILE A 127 -4.96 15.48 11.66
CA ILE A 127 -5.42 15.72 13.04
C ILE A 127 -6.90 15.35 13.19
N LEU A 128 -7.74 15.79 12.26
CA LEU A 128 -9.17 15.52 12.26
C LEU A 128 -9.45 14.01 12.23
N ALA A 129 -8.72 13.24 11.40
CA ALA A 129 -8.93 11.81 11.23
C ALA A 129 -8.71 11.02 12.52
N VAL A 130 -7.70 11.36 13.32
CA VAL A 130 -7.44 10.70 14.61
C VAL A 130 -8.62 10.91 15.57
N GLY A 131 -9.10 12.16 15.70
CA GLY A 131 -10.24 12.49 16.54
C GLY A 131 -11.55 11.86 16.04
N ALA A 132 -11.80 11.95 14.73
CA ALA A 132 -12.99 11.39 14.09
C ALA A 132 -13.04 9.85 14.22
N ALA A 133 -11.93 9.15 13.96
CA ALA A 133 -11.89 7.70 14.09
C ALA A 133 -12.20 7.23 15.51
N ARG A 134 -11.64 7.92 16.52
CA ARG A 134 -11.93 7.62 17.93
C ARG A 134 -13.40 7.91 18.28
N PHE A 135 -13.92 9.06 17.85
CA PHE A 135 -15.32 9.44 18.08
C PHE A 135 -16.29 8.44 17.45
N PHE A 136 -16.07 8.10 16.18
CA PHE A 136 -16.90 7.13 15.48
C PHE A 136 -16.78 5.71 16.08
N ASN A 137 -15.59 5.35 16.59
CA ASN A 137 -15.40 4.05 17.23
C ASN A 137 -16.24 3.92 18.51
N ILE A 138 -16.26 4.96 19.35
CA ILE A 138 -17.12 5.00 20.53
C ILE A 138 -18.61 4.95 20.11
N LEU A 139 -19.01 5.77 19.14
CA LEU A 139 -20.41 5.85 18.73
C LEU A 139 -20.95 4.55 18.12
N ALA A 140 -20.12 3.86 17.31
CA ALA A 140 -20.54 2.67 16.58
C ALA A 140 -20.47 1.39 17.40
N PHE A 141 -19.57 1.31 18.39
CA PHE A 141 -19.27 0.07 19.11
C PHE A 141 -19.49 0.19 20.63
N ASP A 142 -20.20 1.22 21.09
CA ASP A 142 -20.53 1.36 22.50
C ASP A 142 -21.36 0.16 22.99
N GLY A 143 -20.96 -0.41 24.14
CA GLY A 143 -21.62 -1.57 24.73
C GLY A 143 -21.37 -2.92 24.03
N ILE A 144 -20.56 -2.97 22.96
CA ILE A 144 -20.18 -4.22 22.31
C ILE A 144 -19.00 -4.86 23.03
N ALA A 145 -19.07 -6.17 23.29
CA ALA A 145 -18.01 -6.92 23.95
C ALA A 145 -16.68 -6.79 23.17
N PHE A 146 -15.57 -6.68 23.90
CA PHE A 146 -14.21 -6.52 23.37
C PHE A 146 -13.95 -5.22 22.56
N ALA A 147 -14.93 -4.32 22.46
CA ALA A 147 -14.71 -2.97 21.94
C ALA A 147 -14.18 -2.04 23.04
N SER A 148 -13.39 -1.05 22.64
CA SER A 148 -12.92 0.03 23.51
C SER A 148 -12.90 1.36 22.75
N SER A 149 -12.58 2.46 23.41
CA SER A 149 -12.44 3.75 22.71
C SER A 149 -11.36 3.75 21.62
N THR A 150 -10.43 2.79 21.65
CA THR A 150 -9.25 2.72 20.77
C THR A 150 -9.21 1.46 19.91
N ALA A 151 -10.17 0.53 20.07
CA ALA A 151 -10.22 -0.71 19.33
C ALA A 151 -11.65 -1.08 18.98
N SER A 152 -11.88 -1.60 17.76
CA SER A 152 -13.16 -2.16 17.35
C SER A 152 -13.33 -3.60 17.85
N PRO A 153 -14.56 -4.16 17.80
CA PRO A 153 -14.72 -5.61 17.88
C PRO A 153 -13.96 -6.31 16.75
N ARG A 154 -13.70 -7.61 16.93
CA ARG A 154 -13.06 -8.42 15.89
C ARG A 154 -14.01 -8.65 14.72
N ILE A 155 -13.46 -8.53 13.51
CA ILE A 155 -14.18 -8.83 12.27
C ILE A 155 -14.20 -10.35 12.10
N GLU A 156 -15.39 -10.90 11.83
CA GLU A 156 -15.54 -12.31 11.53
C GLU A 156 -15.23 -12.61 10.06
N GLY A 157 -14.53 -13.71 9.82
CA GLY A 157 -14.08 -14.13 8.50
C GLY A 157 -12.74 -13.50 8.09
N GLU A 158 -12.19 -14.02 7.01
CA GLU A 158 -10.92 -13.59 6.41
C GLU A 158 -11.06 -13.45 4.90
N ILE A 159 -10.25 -12.58 4.30
CA ILE A 159 -10.11 -12.54 2.85
C ILE A 159 -9.35 -13.80 2.43
N GLY A 160 -9.90 -14.54 1.45
CA GLY A 160 -9.31 -15.78 0.99
C GLY A 160 -7.88 -15.59 0.50
N LYS A 161 -7.04 -16.58 0.78
CA LYS A 161 -5.64 -16.65 0.36
C LYS A 161 -5.44 -17.87 -0.52
N PHE A 162 -4.48 -17.80 -1.42
CA PHE A 162 -4.15 -18.94 -2.26
C PHE A 162 -2.63 -19.03 -2.46
N ASN A 163 -2.20 -20.25 -2.81
CA ASN A 163 -0.84 -20.57 -3.24
C ASN A 163 -0.86 -20.89 -4.74
N PHE A 164 0.16 -20.46 -5.48
CA PHE A 164 0.27 -20.84 -6.88
C PHE A 164 0.54 -22.34 -7.02
N PRO A 165 -0.29 -23.09 -7.79
CA PRO A 165 -0.05 -24.51 -8.03
C PRO A 165 1.34 -24.76 -8.62
N TYR A 166 1.96 -25.87 -8.24
CA TYR A 166 3.31 -26.32 -8.60
C TYR A 166 4.46 -25.38 -8.15
N LEU A 167 4.26 -24.08 -8.07
CA LEU A 167 5.30 -23.14 -7.62
C LEU A 167 5.42 -23.13 -6.09
N SER A 168 4.31 -22.93 -5.39
CA SER A 168 4.27 -22.78 -3.93
C SER A 168 3.37 -23.79 -3.21
N GLY A 169 3.04 -24.93 -3.85
CA GLY A 169 2.23 -25.97 -3.21
C GLY A 169 0.73 -25.64 -3.13
N GLY A 170 0.17 -24.99 -4.17
CA GLY A 170 -1.26 -24.69 -4.25
C GLY A 170 -2.10 -25.90 -4.63
N LYS A 171 -3.44 -25.73 -4.60
CA LYS A 171 -4.41 -26.77 -4.96
C LYS A 171 -4.85 -26.61 -6.43
N ILE A 172 -5.01 -27.74 -7.13
CA ILE A 172 -5.72 -27.84 -8.41
C ILE A 172 -6.91 -28.78 -8.20
N GLY A 173 -8.11 -28.22 -8.11
CA GLY A 173 -9.28 -28.96 -7.67
C GLY A 173 -9.13 -29.43 -6.22
N GLU A 174 -9.25 -30.74 -5.99
CA GLU A 174 -9.09 -31.35 -4.66
C GLU A 174 -7.65 -31.79 -4.35
N ASN A 175 -6.74 -31.80 -5.34
CA ASN A 175 -5.39 -32.29 -5.17
C ASN A 175 -4.41 -31.18 -4.80
N GLU A 176 -3.60 -31.42 -3.78
CA GLU A 176 -2.47 -30.55 -3.41
C GLU A 176 -1.30 -30.83 -4.36
N THR A 177 -0.65 -29.76 -4.83
CA THR A 177 0.53 -29.85 -5.70
C THR A 177 1.80 -29.69 -4.89
N THR A 178 2.89 -30.28 -5.38
CA THR A 178 4.21 -30.14 -4.75
C THR A 178 4.72 -28.72 -4.89
N SER A 179 5.33 -28.15 -3.85
CA SER A 179 6.02 -26.87 -3.91
C SER A 179 7.42 -27.04 -4.51
N LEU A 180 7.60 -26.69 -5.79
CA LEU A 180 8.92 -26.72 -6.44
C LEU A 180 9.87 -25.70 -5.80
N LEU A 181 9.39 -24.47 -5.57
CA LEU A 181 10.20 -23.42 -4.97
C LEU A 181 10.58 -23.75 -3.52
N GLY A 182 9.66 -24.34 -2.73
CA GLY A 182 9.96 -24.75 -1.36
C GLY A 182 11.01 -25.87 -1.30
N ASN A 183 10.99 -26.82 -2.24
CA ASN A 183 12.01 -27.86 -2.33
C ASN A 183 13.39 -27.28 -2.67
N ILE A 184 13.46 -26.25 -3.53
CA ILE A 184 14.71 -25.56 -3.90
C ILE A 184 15.21 -24.70 -2.72
N GLU A 185 14.32 -24.00 -2.01
CA GLU A 185 14.67 -23.23 -0.80
C GLU A 185 15.32 -24.15 0.24
N ASN A 186 14.74 -25.33 0.48
CA ASN A 186 15.24 -26.30 1.44
C ASN A 186 16.51 -27.05 1.00
N ALA A 187 16.93 -26.92 -0.26
CA ALA A 187 18.16 -27.53 -0.76
C ALA A 187 19.44 -26.79 -0.35
N ASP A 188 19.30 -25.60 0.22
CA ASP A 188 20.37 -24.74 0.77
C ASP A 188 21.55 -24.51 -0.21
N ILE A 189 21.21 -24.32 -1.48
CA ILE A 189 22.19 -24.05 -2.55
C ILE A 189 22.41 -22.54 -2.62
N PHE A 190 23.64 -22.08 -2.43
CA PHE A 190 24.03 -20.68 -2.48
C PHE A 190 23.38 -19.90 -3.62
N LEU A 191 22.79 -18.76 -3.36
CA LEU A 191 22.00 -17.88 -4.25
C LEU A 191 20.74 -18.50 -4.86
N VAL A 192 20.72 -19.81 -5.15
CA VAL A 192 19.56 -20.45 -5.77
C VAL A 192 18.42 -20.58 -4.77
N SER A 193 18.74 -20.96 -3.54
CA SER A 193 17.77 -21.03 -2.44
C SER A 193 17.21 -19.67 -2.08
N ASP A 194 18.04 -18.61 -2.06
CA ASP A 194 17.59 -17.23 -1.77
C ASP A 194 16.66 -16.68 -2.87
N VAL A 195 16.97 -16.94 -4.13
CA VAL A 195 16.10 -16.58 -5.25
C VAL A 195 14.79 -17.37 -5.20
N SER A 196 14.84 -18.66 -4.87
CA SER A 196 13.63 -19.47 -4.71
C SER A 196 12.79 -19.01 -3.51
N ALA A 197 13.42 -18.63 -2.40
CA ALA A 197 12.77 -18.05 -1.23
C ALA A 197 12.04 -16.73 -1.56
N LEU A 198 12.69 -15.86 -2.32
CA LEU A 198 12.08 -14.61 -2.81
C LEU A 198 10.84 -14.89 -3.67
N LEU A 199 10.96 -15.79 -4.65
CA LEU A 199 9.84 -16.17 -5.51
C LEU A 199 8.73 -16.89 -4.72
N LEU A 200 9.09 -17.73 -3.76
CA LEU A 200 8.13 -18.42 -2.89
C LEU A 200 7.39 -17.40 -2.00
N GLY A 201 8.08 -16.41 -1.44
CA GLY A 201 7.46 -15.34 -0.67
C GLY A 201 6.43 -14.53 -1.48
N PHE A 202 6.64 -14.39 -2.79
CA PHE A 202 5.71 -13.72 -3.69
C PHE A 202 4.62 -14.61 -4.31
N THR A 203 4.68 -15.91 -4.12
CA THR A 203 3.73 -16.88 -4.71
C THR A 203 2.96 -17.69 -3.69
N SER A 204 3.38 -17.66 -2.42
CA SER A 204 2.75 -18.40 -1.33
C SER A 204 1.87 -17.50 -0.46
N ASN A 205 0.73 -18.03 -0.05
CA ASN A 205 -0.18 -17.40 0.92
C ASN A 205 -0.57 -15.96 0.56
N ILE A 206 -0.85 -15.72 -0.74
CA ILE A 206 -1.24 -14.41 -1.26
C ILE A 206 -2.75 -14.22 -1.08
N SER A 207 -3.16 -13.13 -0.45
CA SER A 207 -4.57 -12.79 -0.35
C SER A 207 -5.12 -12.20 -1.65
N TYR A 208 -6.41 -12.40 -1.88
CA TYR A 208 -7.08 -11.74 -3.02
C TYR A 208 -7.02 -10.22 -2.93
N PHE A 209 -6.95 -9.66 -1.72
CA PHE A 209 -6.77 -8.21 -1.56
C PHE A 209 -5.38 -7.75 -2.00
N THR A 210 -4.33 -8.52 -1.70
CA THR A 210 -2.95 -8.25 -2.18
C THR A 210 -2.92 -8.23 -3.70
N ILE A 211 -3.60 -9.17 -4.37
CA ILE A 211 -3.68 -9.19 -5.83
C ILE A 211 -4.40 -7.97 -6.37
N LEU A 212 -5.55 -7.61 -5.78
CA LEU A 212 -6.29 -6.41 -6.14
C LEU A 212 -5.39 -5.17 -6.06
N ALA A 213 -4.63 -5.02 -4.94
CA ALA A 213 -3.71 -3.91 -4.75
C ALA A 213 -2.60 -3.87 -5.81
N LEU A 214 -2.00 -5.03 -6.13
CA LEU A 214 -0.98 -5.13 -7.17
C LEU A 214 -1.54 -4.82 -8.57
N LEU A 215 -2.78 -5.19 -8.87
CA LEU A 215 -3.44 -4.87 -10.13
C LEU A 215 -3.72 -3.36 -10.30
N ILE A 216 -3.83 -2.61 -9.20
CA ILE A 216 -3.97 -1.15 -9.26
C ILE A 216 -2.72 -0.49 -9.87
N VAL A 217 -1.53 -1.09 -9.77
CA VAL A 217 -0.30 -0.54 -10.37
C VAL A 217 -0.40 -0.44 -11.90
N PRO A 218 -0.60 -1.54 -12.66
CA PRO A 218 -0.75 -1.45 -14.11
C PRO A 218 -2.02 -0.67 -14.52
N LEU A 219 -3.10 -0.73 -13.72
CA LEU A 219 -4.29 0.08 -13.93
C LEU A 219 -3.97 1.58 -13.83
N SER A 220 -3.16 2.00 -12.86
CA SER A 220 -2.71 3.38 -12.72
C SER A 220 -1.85 3.83 -13.91
N VAL A 221 -0.98 2.95 -14.42
CA VAL A 221 -0.23 3.22 -15.67
C VAL A 221 -1.19 3.41 -16.83
N PHE A 222 -2.15 2.50 -16.99
CA PHE A 222 -3.13 2.58 -18.08
C PHE A 222 -3.93 3.88 -17.98
N VAL A 223 -4.53 4.17 -16.82
CA VAL A 223 -5.35 5.38 -16.62
C VAL A 223 -4.53 6.65 -16.89
N LEU A 224 -3.37 6.80 -16.24
CA LEU A 224 -2.60 8.05 -16.33
C LEU A 224 -1.89 8.24 -17.67
N TRP A 225 -1.46 7.18 -18.39
CA TRP A 225 -0.64 7.32 -19.61
C TRP A 225 -1.32 6.86 -20.89
N ARG A 226 -2.43 6.14 -20.81
CA ARG A 226 -3.12 5.57 -21.99
C ARG A 226 -4.54 6.07 -22.18
N THR A 227 -5.09 6.88 -21.26
CA THR A 227 -6.45 7.42 -21.38
C THR A 227 -6.47 8.93 -21.57
N PRO A 228 -7.51 9.49 -22.21
CA PRO A 228 -7.71 10.94 -22.33
C PRO A 228 -7.83 11.61 -20.94
N ILE A 229 -8.48 10.97 -19.98
CA ILE A 229 -8.62 11.48 -18.61
C ILE A 229 -7.25 11.64 -17.95
N GLY A 230 -6.38 10.64 -18.06
CA GLY A 230 -5.02 10.73 -17.54
C GLY A 230 -4.17 11.81 -18.22
N LEU A 231 -4.36 12.05 -19.52
CA LEU A 231 -3.73 13.16 -20.23
C LEU A 231 -4.20 14.49 -19.66
N GLN A 232 -5.52 14.67 -19.47
CA GLN A 232 -6.10 15.88 -18.86
C GLN A 232 -5.59 16.10 -17.44
N MET A 233 -5.55 15.05 -16.60
CA MET A 233 -4.99 15.14 -15.24
C MET A 233 -3.56 15.66 -15.24
N ARG A 234 -2.69 15.09 -16.08
CA ARG A 234 -1.28 15.49 -16.15
C ARG A 234 -1.11 16.90 -16.72
N SER A 235 -1.89 17.27 -17.74
CA SER A 235 -1.85 18.62 -18.30
C SER A 235 -2.29 19.68 -17.29
N VAL A 236 -3.33 19.40 -16.51
CA VAL A 236 -3.81 20.27 -15.41
C VAL A 236 -2.75 20.42 -14.32
N GLY A 237 -2.03 19.33 -13.99
CA GLY A 237 -0.96 19.39 -12.99
C GLY A 237 0.25 20.21 -13.44
N GLU A 238 0.60 20.16 -14.74
CA GLU A 238 1.78 20.88 -15.27
C GLU A 238 1.45 22.35 -15.61
N TYR A 239 0.31 22.61 -16.28
CA TYR A 239 -0.06 23.96 -16.70
C TYR A 239 -1.58 24.15 -16.68
N PRO A 240 -2.18 24.50 -15.52
CA PRO A 240 -3.63 24.60 -15.36
C PRO A 240 -4.27 25.60 -16.32
N SER A 241 -3.73 26.83 -16.45
CA SER A 241 -4.30 27.88 -17.30
C SER A 241 -4.26 27.54 -18.80
N GLY A 242 -3.21 26.85 -19.25
CA GLY A 242 -3.15 26.35 -20.62
C GLY A 242 -4.16 25.24 -20.88
N SER A 243 -4.35 24.35 -19.91
CA SER A 243 -5.36 23.27 -19.99
C SER A 243 -6.77 23.83 -20.06
N GLU A 244 -7.07 24.88 -19.26
CA GLU A 244 -8.35 25.57 -19.25
C GLU A 244 -8.63 26.25 -20.61
N SER A 245 -7.62 26.89 -21.20
CA SER A 245 -7.72 27.51 -22.54
C SER A 245 -8.05 26.49 -23.65
N LEU A 246 -7.70 25.23 -23.44
CA LEU A 246 -8.04 24.10 -24.34
C LEU A 246 -9.39 23.45 -23.98
N GLY A 247 -10.17 24.02 -23.08
CA GLY A 247 -11.49 23.52 -22.68
C GLY A 247 -11.48 22.39 -21.65
N VAL A 248 -10.36 22.10 -21.00
CA VAL A 248 -10.30 21.12 -19.93
C VAL A 248 -10.84 21.72 -18.64
N ASN A 249 -11.76 21.02 -17.98
CA ASN A 249 -12.27 21.46 -16.68
C ASN A 249 -11.23 21.16 -15.57
N VAL A 250 -10.43 22.18 -15.23
CA VAL A 250 -9.34 22.09 -14.26
C VAL A 250 -9.85 21.70 -12.87
N TYR A 251 -10.97 22.30 -12.43
CA TYR A 251 -11.56 21.98 -11.13
C TYR A 251 -11.95 20.51 -11.03
N LEU A 252 -12.66 19.99 -12.04
CA LEU A 252 -13.10 18.61 -12.07
C LEU A 252 -11.92 17.64 -12.02
N MET A 253 -10.85 17.89 -12.80
CA MET A 253 -9.67 17.03 -12.82
C MET A 253 -8.95 17.00 -11.48
N LYS A 254 -8.83 18.14 -10.80
CA LYS A 254 -8.26 18.23 -9.45
C LYS A 254 -9.11 17.47 -8.44
N TYR A 255 -10.44 17.65 -8.45
CA TYR A 255 -11.36 16.91 -7.59
C TYR A 255 -11.20 15.40 -7.77
N ILE A 256 -11.23 14.91 -9.01
CA ILE A 256 -11.09 13.49 -9.33
C ILE A 256 -9.75 12.95 -8.80
N GLY A 257 -8.64 13.66 -9.04
CA GLY A 257 -7.31 13.23 -8.58
C GLY A 257 -7.22 13.11 -7.07
N VAL A 258 -7.74 14.10 -6.33
CA VAL A 258 -7.71 14.11 -4.86
C VAL A 258 -8.66 13.07 -4.27
N ILE A 259 -9.85 12.87 -4.85
CA ILE A 259 -10.79 11.82 -4.38
C ILE A 259 -10.21 10.42 -4.63
N ILE A 260 -9.64 10.16 -5.80
CA ILE A 260 -8.94 8.88 -6.08
C ILE A 260 -7.79 8.67 -5.08
N SER A 261 -7.04 9.75 -4.78
CA SER A 261 -5.99 9.71 -3.77
C SER A 261 -6.51 9.25 -2.41
N GLY A 262 -7.63 9.84 -1.96
CA GLY A 262 -8.29 9.45 -0.72
C GLY A 262 -8.82 8.02 -0.75
N CYS A 263 -9.43 7.59 -1.86
CA CYS A 263 -9.91 6.21 -2.03
C CYS A 263 -8.77 5.18 -1.90
N LEU A 264 -7.62 5.44 -2.53
CA LEU A 264 -6.46 4.55 -2.48
C LEU A 264 -5.81 4.55 -1.09
N ALA A 265 -5.72 5.70 -0.43
CA ALA A 265 -5.27 5.77 0.97
C ALA A 265 -6.24 5.05 1.91
N GLY A 266 -7.55 5.15 1.67
CA GLY A 266 -8.57 4.40 2.40
C GLY A 266 -8.45 2.89 2.21
N LEU A 267 -8.20 2.42 0.99
CA LEU A 267 -7.89 1.00 0.71
C LEU A 267 -6.63 0.54 1.45
N ALA A 268 -5.58 1.38 1.52
CA ALA A 268 -4.38 1.10 2.30
C ALA A 268 -4.72 0.88 3.79
N GLY A 269 -5.59 1.72 4.35
CA GLY A 269 -6.10 1.58 5.70
C GLY A 269 -6.91 0.29 5.90
N ALA A 270 -7.85 -0.01 5.02
CA ALA A 270 -8.62 -1.26 5.06
C ALA A 270 -7.72 -2.49 5.01
N TYR A 271 -6.66 -2.46 4.20
CA TYR A 271 -5.67 -3.53 4.11
C TYR A 271 -5.01 -3.80 5.47
N LEU A 272 -4.60 -2.75 6.19
CA LEU A 272 -3.97 -2.91 7.52
C LEU A 272 -4.89 -3.60 8.53
N VAL A 273 -6.19 -3.38 8.44
CA VAL A 273 -7.16 -4.03 9.31
C VAL A 273 -7.42 -5.47 8.89
N LEU A 274 -7.77 -5.69 7.62
CA LEU A 274 -8.32 -6.95 7.12
C LEU A 274 -7.26 -8.02 6.85
N GLU A 275 -6.02 -7.61 6.57
CA GLU A 275 -4.86 -8.50 6.39
C GLU A 275 -3.96 -8.55 7.64
N GLY A 276 -4.24 -7.71 8.63
CA GLY A 276 -3.58 -7.66 9.91
C GLY A 276 -4.40 -8.37 11.01
N PRO A 277 -4.69 -7.66 12.11
CA PRO A 277 -5.31 -8.28 13.29
C PRO A 277 -6.82 -8.54 13.17
N ASN A 278 -7.48 -8.18 12.08
CA ASN A 278 -8.96 -8.17 11.93
C ASN A 278 -9.67 -7.29 12.97
N VAL A 279 -8.99 -6.26 13.45
CA VAL A 279 -9.48 -5.30 14.44
C VAL A 279 -8.94 -3.92 14.09
N TYR A 280 -9.75 -2.88 14.18
CA TYR A 280 -9.23 -1.51 14.19
C TYR A 280 -8.48 -1.27 15.51
N LEU A 281 -7.27 -0.77 15.41
CA LEU A 281 -6.49 -0.29 16.53
C LEU A 281 -6.07 1.14 16.26
N GLN A 282 -6.28 2.03 17.23
CA GLN A 282 -5.84 3.41 17.10
C GLN A 282 -4.32 3.46 16.91
N GLY A 283 -3.88 4.19 15.87
CA GLY A 283 -2.45 4.35 15.56
C GLY A 283 -1.85 3.25 14.69
N GLN A 284 -2.61 2.23 14.25
CA GLN A 284 -2.06 1.11 13.46
C GLN A 284 -1.49 1.51 12.09
N THR A 285 -1.81 2.70 11.58
CA THR A 285 -1.22 3.23 10.34
C THR A 285 0.26 3.55 10.49
N ASN A 286 0.67 3.96 11.70
CA ASN A 286 2.06 4.19 12.12
C ASN A 286 2.90 4.99 11.10
N GLY A 287 2.30 6.05 10.50
CA GLY A 287 2.98 6.93 9.55
C GLY A 287 3.16 6.34 8.14
N ARG A 288 2.55 5.18 7.82
CA ARG A 288 2.68 4.55 6.49
C ARG A 288 2.14 5.40 5.36
N GLY A 289 1.20 6.30 5.61
CA GLY A 289 0.76 7.29 4.63
C GLY A 289 1.87 8.26 4.23
N PHE A 290 2.69 8.71 5.18
CA PHE A 290 3.87 9.55 4.90
C PHE A 290 4.98 8.76 4.20
N ILE A 291 5.19 7.50 4.58
CA ILE A 291 6.13 6.60 3.87
C ILE A 291 5.64 6.37 2.43
N GLY A 292 4.32 6.35 2.19
CA GLY A 292 3.73 6.31 0.85
C GLY A 292 4.13 7.52 0.01
N LEU A 293 4.12 8.75 0.57
CA LEU A 293 4.66 9.93 -0.10
C LEU A 293 6.16 9.80 -0.40
N ALA A 294 6.94 9.29 0.55
CA ALA A 294 8.35 9.02 0.31
C ALA A 294 8.53 8.03 -0.85
N SER A 295 7.75 6.95 -0.89
CA SER A 295 7.79 5.96 -1.99
C SER A 295 7.45 6.57 -3.35
N LEU A 296 6.53 7.55 -3.40
CA LEU A 296 6.19 8.31 -4.59
C LEU A 296 7.38 9.12 -5.11
N LEU A 297 8.07 9.83 -4.22
CA LEU A 297 9.27 10.61 -4.57
C LEU A 297 10.41 9.71 -5.06
N PHE A 298 10.71 8.63 -4.32
CA PHE A 298 11.69 7.62 -4.74
C PHE A 298 11.33 6.99 -6.10
N GLY A 299 10.04 6.80 -6.34
CA GLY A 299 9.49 6.25 -7.57
C GLY A 299 9.49 7.22 -8.75
N ASN A 300 9.99 8.45 -8.57
CA ASN A 300 10.02 9.50 -9.60
C ASN A 300 8.64 9.69 -10.26
N TYR A 301 7.58 9.72 -9.46
CA TYR A 301 6.20 9.93 -9.89
C TYR A 301 5.73 8.95 -10.99
N ARG A 302 6.16 7.69 -10.91
CA ARG A 302 5.75 6.60 -11.81
C ARG A 302 5.18 5.43 -11.00
N PRO A 303 4.06 4.79 -11.42
CA PRO A 303 3.44 3.72 -10.64
C PRO A 303 4.37 2.55 -10.33
N PHE A 304 5.16 2.09 -11.29
CA PHE A 304 6.16 1.03 -11.03
C PHE A 304 7.29 1.52 -10.11
N GLY A 305 7.65 2.80 -10.18
CA GLY A 305 8.61 3.38 -9.25
C GLY A 305 8.07 3.41 -7.82
N VAL A 306 6.78 3.76 -7.64
CA VAL A 306 6.10 3.69 -6.34
C VAL A 306 6.09 2.26 -5.80
N LEU A 307 5.83 1.25 -6.66
CA LEU A 307 5.91 -0.16 -6.28
C LEU A 307 7.30 -0.54 -5.77
N MET A 308 8.35 -0.12 -6.47
CA MET A 308 9.74 -0.39 -6.06
C MET A 308 10.09 0.32 -4.74
N GLY A 309 9.71 1.60 -4.59
CA GLY A 309 9.89 2.35 -3.35
C GLY A 309 9.14 1.72 -2.18
N ALA A 310 7.87 1.37 -2.36
CA ALA A 310 7.07 0.69 -1.35
C ALA A 310 7.65 -0.69 -0.98
N GLY A 311 8.15 -1.43 -1.97
CA GLY A 311 8.83 -2.71 -1.75
C GLY A 311 10.09 -2.56 -0.89
N LEU A 312 10.89 -1.51 -1.14
CA LEU A 312 12.08 -1.22 -0.33
C LEU A 312 11.72 -0.92 1.13
N PHE A 313 10.72 -0.05 1.38
CA PHE A 313 10.29 0.27 2.73
C PHE A 313 9.62 -0.93 3.42
N GLY A 314 8.77 -1.69 2.71
CA GLY A 314 8.16 -2.89 3.26
C GLY A 314 9.18 -4.00 3.59
N PHE A 315 10.26 -4.09 2.81
CA PHE A 315 11.37 -4.99 3.13
C PHE A 315 12.14 -4.54 4.39
N ALA A 316 12.39 -3.24 4.53
CA ALA A 316 13.02 -2.69 5.74
C ALA A 316 12.17 -2.96 7.00
N ASP A 317 10.83 -2.76 6.91
CA ASP A 317 9.89 -3.09 8.00
C ASP A 317 9.94 -4.59 8.33
N ALA A 318 10.00 -5.47 7.32
CA ALA A 318 10.07 -6.92 7.52
C ALA A 318 11.36 -7.36 8.21
N LEU A 319 12.49 -6.74 7.83
CA LEU A 319 13.78 -6.99 8.50
C LEU A 319 13.76 -6.55 9.95
N GLN A 320 13.16 -5.40 10.26
CA GLN A 320 13.03 -4.94 11.66
C GLN A 320 12.28 -5.95 12.52
N LEU A 321 11.11 -6.43 12.05
CA LEU A 321 10.31 -7.41 12.77
C LEU A 321 11.09 -8.73 13.01
N ARG A 322 11.84 -9.19 12.02
CA ARG A 322 12.64 -10.43 12.14
C ARG A 322 13.86 -10.25 13.05
N SER A 323 14.50 -9.08 13.06
CA SER A 323 15.61 -8.81 13.97
C SER A 323 15.16 -8.77 15.42
N GLU A 324 13.97 -8.24 15.71
CA GLU A 324 13.39 -8.26 17.05
C GLU A 324 13.09 -9.69 17.53
N GLU A 325 12.53 -10.55 16.67
CA GLU A 325 12.32 -11.98 16.97
C GLU A 325 13.64 -12.72 17.24
N ALA A 326 14.69 -12.43 16.46
CA ALA A 326 16.01 -13.04 16.65
C ALA A 326 16.71 -12.62 17.96
N ILE A 327 16.52 -11.34 18.38
CA ILE A 327 17.09 -10.82 19.63
C ILE A 327 16.32 -11.35 20.85
N GLN A 328 15.00 -11.50 20.77
CA GLN A 328 14.17 -12.04 21.86
C GLN A 328 14.33 -13.55 22.06
N GLY A 329 14.85 -14.25 21.05
CA GLY A 329 15.15 -15.68 21.11
C GLY A 329 16.54 -16.02 21.69
N LEU A 330 17.36 -15.00 22.02
CA LEU A 330 18.64 -15.09 22.72
C LEU A 330 18.45 -14.85 24.22
#